data_bfc939edf9ab480e2078d19ebb5858f7
#
_entry.id   bfc939edf9ab480e2078d19ebb5858f7
#
_cell.length_a   1.000
_cell.length_b   1.000
_cell.length_c   1.000
_cell.angle_alpha   90.00
_cell.angle_beta   90.00
_cell.angle_gamma   90.00
#
_symmetry.space_group_name_H-M   'P 1'
#
loop_
_entity.id
_entity.type
_entity.pdbx_description
1 polymer ?
#
loop_
_entity_poly.entity_id
_entity_poly.type
_entity_poly.pdbx_seq_one_letter_code
_entity_poly.pdbx_strand_id
1 'polypeptide(L)'
;PVFTHIYPKFSDDTKEWAIVDGDITITAKGTNPTIKKTVKNADGKEISTTAIGDTVTYELTVDIPVYPDSANVKTFVFGDVLPSGVALVEDSVAINPSGAQTDLSEHFIKTEGKFEYSVKDYGNLKTAVNGASQIIVTYKAKVVSEAYETPDNLKNVAYLKYNSVSYNTQGVEKKINVDRQLYTYGVKIKKVDNKDENTALQGAEFALKKGDTEIKFAKSGKMYYPAADGDAKLTTDGNG
;
A
#
# COMPACT_ATOMS: atom_id res chain seq x y z
N PRO A 1 7.56 24.84 16.40
CA PRO A 1 8.14 25.41 17.61
C PRO A 1 7.12 25.43 18.73
N VAL A 2 7.52 24.99 19.91
CA VAL A 2 6.71 25.08 21.12
C VAL A 2 7.15 26.38 21.82
N PHE A 3 6.20 27.28 22.03
CA PHE A 3 6.45 28.49 22.81
C PHE A 3 5.91 28.27 24.21
N THR A 4 6.73 28.52 25.21
CA THR A 4 6.29 28.59 26.59
C THR A 4 6.57 29.99 27.14
N HIS A 5 5.61 30.53 27.89
CA HIS A 5 5.83 31.77 28.62
C HIS A 5 6.37 31.43 30.00
N ILE A 6 7.56 31.91 30.29
CA ILE A 6 8.14 31.82 31.62
C ILE A 6 7.79 33.16 32.34
N TYR A 7 6.97 33.03 33.37
CA TYR A 7 6.64 34.19 34.19
C TYR A 7 7.57 34.18 35.40
N PRO A 8 8.32 35.26 35.65
CA PRO A 8 9.01 35.41 36.90
C PRO A 8 8.01 35.48 38.04
N LYS A 9 8.26 34.77 39.12
CA LYS A 9 7.46 34.85 40.37
C LYS A 9 8.15 35.79 41.34
N PHE A 10 7.41 36.75 41.85
CA PHE A 10 7.90 37.59 42.92
C PHE A 10 7.79 36.84 44.25
N SER A 11 8.87 36.78 45.01
CA SER A 11 8.89 36.24 46.35
C SER A 11 8.67 37.34 47.36
N ASP A 12 7.59 37.27 48.11
CA ASP A 12 7.29 38.24 49.18
C ASP A 12 8.27 38.13 50.37
N ASP A 13 8.88 36.97 50.55
CA ASP A 13 9.83 36.73 51.62
C ASP A 13 11.22 37.31 51.32
N THR A 14 11.69 37.21 50.11
CA THR A 14 13.00 37.72 49.69
C THR A 14 12.91 39.11 49.02
N LYS A 15 11.70 39.53 48.64
CA LYS A 15 11.45 40.76 47.84
C LYS A 15 12.16 40.80 46.51
N GLU A 16 12.38 39.61 45.93
CA GLU A 16 13.08 39.43 44.64
C GLU A 16 12.20 38.73 43.63
N TRP A 17 12.46 39.03 42.35
CA TRP A 17 11.92 38.27 41.23
C TRP A 17 12.85 37.12 40.91
N ALA A 18 12.32 35.90 41.00
CA ALA A 18 13.05 34.72 40.62
C ALA A 18 12.35 33.99 39.47
N ILE A 19 13.14 33.47 38.52
CA ILE A 19 12.65 32.43 37.62
C ILE A 19 12.49 31.18 38.48
N VAL A 20 11.31 30.57 38.47
CA VAL A 20 11.09 29.34 39.24
C VAL A 20 12.13 28.30 38.78
N ASP A 21 13.02 27.95 39.71
CA ASP A 21 14.04 26.93 39.49
C ASP A 21 13.37 25.57 39.35
N GLY A 22 13.51 24.97 38.20
CA GLY A 22 13.00 23.63 37.88
C GLY A 22 13.17 23.34 36.39
N ASP A 23 13.54 22.13 36.10
CA ASP A 23 13.60 21.63 34.72
C ASP A 23 12.24 21.78 34.04
N ILE A 24 12.15 22.66 33.05
CA ILE A 24 10.97 22.80 32.20
C ILE A 24 11.02 21.68 31.18
N THR A 25 10.35 20.59 31.46
CA THR A 25 10.18 19.51 30.48
C THR A 25 9.08 19.89 29.50
N ILE A 26 9.46 20.24 28.29
CA ILE A 26 8.54 20.44 27.19
C ILE A 26 8.38 19.12 26.45
N THR A 27 7.26 18.44 26.67
CA THR A 27 6.92 17.26 25.87
C THR A 27 6.23 17.72 24.59
N ALA A 28 6.90 17.58 23.47
CA ALA A 28 6.26 17.78 22.18
C ALA A 28 5.21 16.68 21.96
N LYS A 29 3.94 17.00 22.12
CA LYS A 29 2.82 16.13 21.77
C LYS A 29 2.54 16.29 20.28
N GLY A 30 3.24 15.51 19.47
CA GLY A 30 2.98 15.43 18.04
C GLY A 30 3.74 14.23 17.49
N THR A 31 3.08 13.08 17.40
CA THR A 31 3.58 11.98 16.59
C THR A 31 3.27 12.28 15.14
N ASN A 32 4.28 12.20 14.25
CA ASN A 32 4.00 12.21 12.83
C ASN A 32 3.08 11.05 12.48
N PRO A 33 2.06 11.26 11.66
CA PRO A 33 1.21 10.17 11.20
C PRO A 33 2.04 9.16 10.42
N THR A 34 1.65 7.90 10.46
CA THR A 34 2.34 6.79 9.78
C THR A 34 1.40 6.11 8.79
N ILE A 35 1.97 5.37 7.85
CA ILE A 35 1.27 4.45 6.98
C ILE A 35 1.96 3.10 7.04
N LYS A 36 1.17 2.02 7.15
CA LYS A 36 1.65 0.64 7.08
C LYS A 36 0.97 -0.06 5.92
N LYS A 37 1.65 -1.05 5.35
CA LYS A 37 1.13 -1.83 4.25
C LYS A 37 1.40 -3.30 4.47
N THR A 38 0.39 -4.13 4.27
CA THR A 38 0.49 -5.59 4.24
C THR A 38 -0.11 -6.14 2.97
N VAL A 39 0.23 -7.38 2.63
CA VAL A 39 -0.38 -8.11 1.51
C VAL A 39 -0.70 -9.52 1.97
N LYS A 40 -1.93 -9.97 1.62
CA LYS A 40 -2.51 -11.23 2.07
C LYS A 40 -2.98 -12.06 0.87
N ASN A 41 -2.95 -13.39 1.02
CA ASN A 41 -3.59 -14.30 0.07
C ASN A 41 -5.12 -14.36 0.26
N ALA A 42 -5.78 -15.21 -0.51
CA ALA A 42 -7.23 -15.42 -0.42
C ALA A 42 -7.71 -15.92 0.97
N ASP A 43 -6.85 -16.61 1.72
CA ASP A 43 -7.13 -17.11 3.08
C ASP A 43 -6.89 -16.02 4.15
N GLY A 44 -6.53 -14.80 3.77
CA GLY A 44 -6.23 -13.71 4.69
C GLY A 44 -4.86 -13.79 5.36
N LYS A 45 -3.98 -14.68 4.91
CA LYS A 45 -2.64 -14.89 5.44
C LYS A 45 -1.64 -13.96 4.77
N GLU A 46 -0.81 -13.28 5.56
CA GLU A 46 0.27 -12.45 5.01
C GLU A 46 1.27 -13.30 4.22
N ILE A 47 1.66 -12.80 3.05
CA ILE A 47 2.52 -13.52 2.10
C ILE A 47 3.69 -12.65 1.62
N SER A 48 4.75 -13.32 1.17
CA SER A 48 5.89 -12.72 0.46
C SER A 48 6.06 -13.27 -0.95
N THR A 49 5.31 -14.33 -1.29
CA THR A 49 5.35 -14.98 -2.60
C THR A 49 3.94 -15.13 -3.17
N THR A 50 3.83 -15.11 -4.48
CA THR A 50 2.57 -15.26 -5.21
C THR A 50 2.83 -15.91 -6.56
N ALA A 51 1.78 -16.33 -7.25
CA ALA A 51 1.85 -16.84 -8.61
C ALA A 51 1.05 -15.96 -9.58
N ILE A 52 1.39 -16.00 -10.86
CA ILE A 52 0.57 -15.37 -11.91
C ILE A 52 -0.83 -15.99 -11.87
N GLY A 53 -1.85 -15.14 -11.95
CA GLY A 53 -3.25 -15.54 -11.84
C GLY A 53 -3.82 -15.47 -10.43
N ASP A 54 -2.99 -15.41 -9.38
CA ASP A 54 -3.45 -15.22 -8.01
C ASP A 54 -4.12 -13.86 -7.84
N THR A 55 -5.07 -13.81 -6.91
CA THR A 55 -5.63 -12.57 -6.41
C THR A 55 -5.13 -12.35 -5.00
N VAL A 56 -4.43 -11.24 -4.79
CA VAL A 56 -3.91 -10.82 -3.49
C VAL A 56 -4.72 -9.65 -2.95
N THR A 57 -4.78 -9.53 -1.63
CA THR A 57 -5.42 -8.39 -0.94
C THR A 57 -4.35 -7.54 -0.30
N TYR A 58 -4.26 -6.29 -0.71
CA TYR A 58 -3.45 -5.27 -0.02
C TYR A 58 -4.29 -4.59 1.06
N GLU A 59 -3.63 -4.29 2.16
CA GLU A 59 -4.22 -3.55 3.28
C GLU A 59 -3.27 -2.44 3.70
N LEU A 60 -3.79 -1.21 3.73
CA LEU A 60 -3.10 -0.04 4.24
C LEU A 60 -3.72 0.33 5.59
N THR A 61 -2.90 0.46 6.62
CA THR A 61 -3.28 1.09 7.88
C THR A 61 -2.72 2.50 7.87
N VAL A 62 -3.58 3.49 7.83
CA VAL A 62 -3.20 4.90 7.64
C VAL A 62 -3.62 5.70 8.86
N ASP A 63 -2.66 6.33 9.54
CA ASP A 63 -2.96 7.25 10.63
C ASP A 63 -3.67 8.49 10.08
N ILE A 64 -4.74 8.89 10.74
CA ILE A 64 -5.42 10.15 10.43
C ILE A 64 -4.57 11.28 11.02
N PRO A 65 -4.05 12.21 10.19
CA PRO A 65 -3.25 13.32 10.71
C PRO A 65 -4.07 14.16 11.69
N VAL A 66 -3.47 14.55 12.81
CA VAL A 66 -4.15 15.37 13.83
C VAL A 66 -3.83 16.85 13.58
N TYR A 67 -4.87 17.62 13.34
CA TYR A 67 -4.79 19.06 13.15
C TYR A 67 -5.49 19.83 14.25
N PRO A 68 -4.90 20.92 14.78
CA PRO A 68 -5.63 21.86 15.64
C PRO A 68 -6.71 22.57 14.84
N ASP A 69 -7.76 23.05 15.52
CA ASP A 69 -8.87 23.74 14.86
C ASP A 69 -8.41 24.98 14.10
N SER A 70 -7.38 25.65 14.61
CA SER A 70 -6.75 26.83 13.99
C SER A 70 -5.89 26.52 12.75
N ALA A 71 -5.71 25.25 12.36
CA ALA A 71 -4.96 24.92 11.15
C ALA A 71 -5.76 25.30 9.91
N ASN A 72 -5.18 26.14 9.06
CA ASN A 72 -5.81 26.58 7.81
C ASN A 72 -5.78 25.50 6.73
N VAL A 73 -4.76 24.65 6.74
CA VAL A 73 -4.59 23.56 5.77
C VAL A 73 -4.56 22.22 6.52
N LYS A 74 -5.49 21.35 6.19
CA LYS A 74 -5.68 20.03 6.82
C LYS A 74 -5.59 18.94 5.76
N THR A 75 -4.41 18.79 5.16
CA THR A 75 -4.17 17.80 4.11
C THR A 75 -4.21 16.39 4.68
N PHE A 76 -5.04 15.54 4.09
CA PHE A 76 -5.02 14.11 4.30
C PHE A 76 -5.24 13.42 2.95
N VAL A 77 -4.16 12.92 2.37
CA VAL A 77 -4.16 12.22 1.09
C VAL A 77 -3.40 10.92 1.28
N PHE A 78 -3.98 9.82 0.88
CA PHE A 78 -3.29 8.55 0.79
C PHE A 78 -3.42 8.00 -0.63
N GLY A 79 -2.45 7.21 -1.02
CA GLY A 79 -2.44 6.61 -2.35
C GLY A 79 -1.54 5.41 -2.43
N ASP A 80 -1.62 4.75 -3.58
CA ASP A 80 -0.83 3.58 -3.90
C ASP A 80 -0.38 3.62 -5.36
N VAL A 81 0.85 3.25 -5.62
CA VAL A 81 1.39 3.11 -6.97
C VAL A 81 1.48 1.62 -7.28
N LEU A 82 0.43 1.11 -7.93
CA LEU A 82 0.39 -0.30 -8.31
C LEU A 82 1.48 -0.57 -9.35
N PRO A 83 2.30 -1.60 -9.14
CA PRO A 83 3.30 -2.02 -10.11
C PRO A 83 2.65 -2.72 -11.31
N SER A 84 3.36 -2.79 -12.43
CA SER A 84 2.86 -3.41 -13.67
C SER A 84 2.50 -4.89 -13.54
N GLY A 85 3.09 -5.59 -12.58
CA GLY A 85 2.81 -7.02 -12.33
C GLY A 85 1.50 -7.32 -11.62
N VAL A 86 0.71 -6.29 -11.27
CA VAL A 86 -0.62 -6.48 -10.69
C VAL A 86 -1.65 -5.56 -11.34
N ALA A 87 -2.85 -6.07 -11.56
CA ALA A 87 -4.00 -5.32 -12.03
C ALA A 87 -5.02 -5.16 -10.89
N LEU A 88 -5.45 -3.92 -10.64
CA LEU A 88 -6.51 -3.65 -9.65
C LEU A 88 -7.79 -4.40 -10.03
N VAL A 89 -8.40 -5.07 -9.07
CA VAL A 89 -9.76 -5.58 -9.23
C VAL A 89 -10.72 -4.43 -8.97
N GLU A 90 -11.45 -4.02 -9.99
CA GLU A 90 -12.42 -2.93 -9.88
C GLU A 90 -13.44 -3.21 -8.76
N ASP A 91 -13.94 -2.16 -8.13
CA ASP A 91 -14.92 -2.19 -7.04
C ASP A 91 -14.48 -2.99 -5.79
N SER A 92 -13.20 -3.32 -5.68
CA SER A 92 -12.67 -4.03 -4.50
C SER A 92 -12.12 -3.11 -3.41
N VAL A 93 -12.09 -1.80 -3.65
CA VAL A 93 -11.55 -0.84 -2.68
C VAL A 93 -12.56 -0.57 -1.59
N ALA A 94 -12.16 -0.77 -0.35
CA ALA A 94 -12.94 -0.40 0.83
C ALA A 94 -12.11 0.50 1.74
N ILE A 95 -12.74 1.52 2.31
CA ILE A 95 -12.13 2.49 3.24
C ILE A 95 -12.97 2.50 4.51
N ASN A 96 -12.43 1.99 5.61
CA ASN A 96 -13.15 1.87 6.88
C ASN A 96 -12.36 2.49 8.04
N PRO A 97 -13.01 2.98 9.11
CA PRO A 97 -12.28 3.32 10.32
C PRO A 97 -11.73 2.05 10.97
N SER A 98 -10.59 2.16 11.64
CA SER A 98 -10.04 1.04 12.40
C SER A 98 -11.01 0.57 13.47
N GLY A 99 -11.30 -0.73 13.50
CA GLY A 99 -12.23 -1.35 14.44
C GLY A 99 -13.71 -1.31 14.07
N ALA A 100 -14.07 -0.76 12.91
CA ALA A 100 -15.47 -0.74 12.42
C ALA A 100 -15.54 -1.02 10.91
N GLN A 101 -16.72 -1.44 10.44
CA GLN A 101 -17.01 -1.71 9.03
C GLN A 101 -17.94 -0.62 8.45
N THR A 102 -17.61 0.62 8.71
CA THR A 102 -18.35 1.77 8.18
C THR A 102 -17.66 2.27 6.93
N ASP A 103 -18.36 2.29 5.81
CA ASP A 103 -17.79 2.81 4.56
C ASP A 103 -17.55 4.32 4.66
N LEU A 104 -16.31 4.72 4.45
CA LEU A 104 -15.86 6.11 4.45
C LEU A 104 -15.59 6.65 3.05
N SER A 105 -15.86 5.91 1.99
CA SER A 105 -15.51 6.27 0.60
C SER A 105 -16.10 7.62 0.19
N GLU A 106 -17.31 7.96 0.67
CA GLU A 106 -17.96 9.25 0.39
C GLU A 106 -17.21 10.46 0.97
N HIS A 107 -16.37 10.28 1.99
CA HIS A 107 -15.57 11.34 2.60
C HIS A 107 -14.30 11.68 1.83
N PHE A 108 -14.01 10.94 0.75
CA PHE A 108 -12.82 11.12 -0.07
C PHE A 108 -13.15 11.42 -1.53
N ILE A 109 -12.24 12.12 -2.19
CA ILE A 109 -12.22 12.33 -3.63
C ILE A 109 -11.16 11.40 -4.20
N LYS A 110 -11.55 10.50 -5.09
CA LYS A 110 -10.60 9.68 -5.86
C LYS A 110 -10.05 10.51 -7.02
N THR A 111 -8.74 10.58 -7.14
CA THR A 111 -8.09 11.19 -8.30
C THR A 111 -8.28 10.31 -9.52
N GLU A 112 -8.76 10.88 -10.63
CA GLU A 112 -8.97 10.15 -11.87
C GLU A 112 -7.67 9.51 -12.38
N GLY A 113 -7.76 8.25 -12.82
CA GLY A 113 -6.63 7.48 -13.34
C GLY A 113 -5.57 7.08 -12.31
N LYS A 114 -5.81 7.34 -11.01
CA LYS A 114 -4.85 7.01 -9.95
C LYS A 114 -5.53 6.31 -8.78
N PHE A 115 -4.76 5.51 -8.06
CA PHE A 115 -5.14 5.06 -6.74
C PHE A 115 -4.68 6.12 -5.72
N GLU A 116 -5.38 7.24 -5.69
CA GLU A 116 -5.13 8.35 -4.76
C GLU A 116 -6.45 8.92 -4.27
N TYR A 117 -6.56 9.11 -2.96
CA TYR A 117 -7.75 9.56 -2.27
C TYR A 117 -7.42 10.76 -1.38
N SER A 118 -8.13 11.85 -1.60
CA SER A 118 -7.99 13.10 -0.83
C SER A 118 -9.23 13.33 0.01
N VAL A 119 -9.09 13.70 1.29
CA VAL A 119 -10.24 14.06 2.13
C VAL A 119 -11.00 15.25 1.54
N LYS A 120 -12.33 15.13 1.46
CA LYS A 120 -13.22 16.21 1.02
C LYS A 120 -13.33 17.31 2.07
N ASP A 121 -13.63 16.89 3.29
CA ASP A 121 -13.76 17.74 4.46
C ASP A 121 -13.23 17.00 5.68
N TYR A 122 -12.22 17.58 6.32
CA TYR A 122 -11.55 16.93 7.45
C TYR A 122 -12.43 16.87 8.70
N GLY A 123 -13.31 17.86 8.92
CA GLY A 123 -14.22 17.89 10.06
C GLY A 123 -15.29 16.81 9.96
N ASN A 124 -15.87 16.65 8.77
CA ASN A 124 -16.85 15.61 8.48
C ASN A 124 -16.23 14.21 8.60
N LEU A 125 -15.03 14.02 8.08
CA LEU A 125 -14.30 12.77 8.25
C LEU A 125 -14.07 12.45 9.74
N LYS A 126 -13.63 13.43 10.54
CA LYS A 126 -13.37 13.27 11.96
C LYS A 126 -14.62 12.84 12.74
N THR A 127 -15.79 13.31 12.34
CA THR A 127 -17.06 12.86 12.87
C THR A 127 -17.39 11.43 12.46
N ALA A 128 -17.22 11.11 11.17
CA ALA A 128 -17.55 9.80 10.61
C ALA A 128 -16.70 8.66 11.17
N VAL A 129 -15.41 8.92 11.46
CA VAL A 129 -14.51 7.89 12.04
C VAL A 129 -14.80 7.60 13.50
N ASN A 130 -15.68 8.38 14.15
CA ASN A 130 -16.16 8.16 15.51
C ASN A 130 -15.06 7.85 16.55
N GLY A 131 -14.02 8.67 16.56
CA GLY A 131 -12.90 8.55 17.49
C GLY A 131 -11.77 7.60 17.05
N ALA A 132 -11.91 6.87 15.94
CA ALA A 132 -10.81 6.10 15.40
C ALA A 132 -9.65 7.03 14.98
N SER A 133 -8.42 6.63 15.30
CA SER A 133 -7.21 7.37 14.93
C SER A 133 -6.60 6.92 13.61
N GLN A 134 -7.14 5.86 13.01
CA GLN A 134 -6.67 5.23 11.78
C GLN A 134 -7.82 4.87 10.87
N ILE A 135 -7.54 4.83 9.57
CA ILE A 135 -8.38 4.17 8.58
C ILE A 135 -7.66 2.92 8.06
N ILE A 136 -8.47 1.94 7.69
CA ILE A 136 -8.03 0.71 7.01
C ILE A 136 -8.53 0.79 5.57
N VAL A 137 -7.61 0.76 4.63
CA VAL A 137 -7.91 0.72 3.19
C VAL A 137 -7.54 -0.66 2.67
N THR A 138 -8.52 -1.38 2.13
CA THR A 138 -8.27 -2.69 1.51
C THR A 138 -8.63 -2.65 0.04
N TYR A 139 -7.88 -3.38 -0.76
CA TYR A 139 -8.20 -3.61 -2.17
C TYR A 139 -7.61 -4.92 -2.67
N LYS A 140 -8.20 -5.49 -3.70
CA LYS A 140 -7.71 -6.71 -4.36
C LYS A 140 -6.96 -6.36 -5.64
N ALA A 141 -5.92 -7.14 -5.93
CA ALA A 141 -5.18 -7.04 -7.17
C ALA A 141 -4.88 -8.43 -7.73
N LYS A 142 -5.06 -8.61 -9.03
CA LYS A 142 -4.72 -9.85 -9.74
C LYS A 142 -3.27 -9.77 -10.21
N VAL A 143 -2.49 -10.81 -9.93
CA VAL A 143 -1.11 -10.94 -10.42
C VAL A 143 -1.15 -11.31 -11.90
N VAL A 144 -0.50 -10.51 -12.73
CA VAL A 144 -0.49 -10.66 -14.19
C VAL A 144 0.89 -11.07 -14.71
N SER A 145 0.99 -11.37 -16.01
CA SER A 145 2.21 -11.91 -16.64
C SER A 145 3.44 -11.03 -16.46
N GLU A 146 3.26 -9.71 -16.40
CA GLU A 146 4.32 -8.72 -16.24
C GLU A 146 5.07 -8.86 -14.90
N ALA A 147 4.45 -9.53 -13.93
CA ALA A 147 5.08 -9.86 -12.64
C ALA A 147 6.36 -10.68 -12.77
N TYR A 148 6.50 -11.45 -13.87
CA TYR A 148 7.66 -12.32 -14.11
C TYR A 148 8.82 -11.58 -14.80
N GLU A 149 8.59 -10.44 -15.41
CA GLU A 149 9.61 -9.75 -16.21
C GLU A 149 10.75 -9.20 -15.36
N THR A 150 10.40 -8.56 -14.25
CA THR A 150 11.39 -8.07 -13.26
C THR A 150 10.82 -8.16 -11.85
N PRO A 151 11.67 -8.32 -10.81
CA PRO A 151 11.21 -8.29 -9.42
C PRO A 151 10.49 -6.98 -9.05
N ASP A 152 10.88 -5.84 -9.64
CA ASP A 152 10.28 -4.53 -9.37
C ASP A 152 8.82 -4.45 -9.81
N ASN A 153 8.40 -5.28 -10.77
CA ASN A 153 7.00 -5.35 -11.23
C ASN A 153 6.03 -5.86 -10.15
N LEU A 154 6.53 -6.30 -8.99
CA LEU A 154 5.73 -6.67 -7.82
C LEU A 154 6.05 -5.82 -6.59
N LYS A 155 6.80 -4.73 -6.74
CA LYS A 155 7.07 -3.76 -5.67
C LYS A 155 5.98 -2.70 -5.63
N ASN A 156 5.07 -2.83 -4.70
CA ASN A 156 3.91 -1.96 -4.55
C ASN A 156 4.16 -0.89 -3.47
N VAL A 157 4.05 0.40 -3.83
CA VAL A 157 4.44 1.54 -2.98
C VAL A 157 3.22 2.39 -2.64
N ALA A 158 2.83 2.38 -1.37
CA ALA A 158 1.81 3.27 -0.85
C ALA A 158 2.43 4.53 -0.23
N TYR A 159 1.62 5.59 -0.11
CA TYR A 159 2.05 6.84 0.49
C TYR A 159 0.93 7.55 1.25
N LEU A 160 1.36 8.38 2.19
CA LEU A 160 0.54 9.32 2.95
C LEU A 160 1.10 10.73 2.76
N LYS A 161 0.24 11.70 2.38
CA LYS A 161 0.57 13.12 2.37
C LYS A 161 -0.23 13.83 3.47
N TYR A 162 0.44 14.68 4.21
CA TYR A 162 -0.14 15.50 5.27
C TYR A 162 0.63 16.81 5.42
N ASN A 163 0.05 17.78 6.08
CA ASN A 163 0.74 19.02 6.37
C ASN A 163 1.37 18.98 7.76
N SER A 164 2.63 19.42 7.86
CA SER A 164 3.18 19.80 9.16
C SER A 164 2.48 21.09 9.61
N VAL A 165 1.94 21.07 10.83
CA VAL A 165 1.31 22.27 11.37
C VAL A 165 2.38 23.30 11.71
N SER A 166 2.28 24.49 11.13
CA SER A 166 3.06 25.67 11.49
C SER A 166 2.09 26.72 12.04
N TYR A 167 2.51 27.43 13.08
CA TYR A 167 1.75 28.58 13.60
C TYR A 167 1.59 29.71 12.57
N ASN A 168 2.36 29.67 11.48
CA ASN A 168 2.25 30.59 10.36
C ASN A 168 1.59 29.89 9.17
N THR A 169 0.30 29.82 9.21
CA THR A 169 -0.71 29.78 8.16
C THR A 169 -0.67 28.71 7.08
N GLN A 170 0.42 28.13 6.64
CA GLN A 170 0.39 27.23 5.47
C GLN A 170 1.06 25.86 5.65
N GLY A 171 1.70 25.57 6.77
CA GLY A 171 2.38 24.28 6.95
C GLY A 171 3.15 23.78 5.71
N VAL A 172 4.00 22.82 5.87
CA VAL A 172 4.72 22.20 4.75
C VAL A 172 4.12 20.82 4.51
N GLU A 173 3.72 20.54 3.26
CA GLU A 173 3.28 19.20 2.88
C GLU A 173 4.43 18.21 3.07
N LYS A 174 4.14 17.12 3.75
CA LYS A 174 5.01 15.97 3.96
C LYS A 174 4.45 14.77 3.23
N LYS A 175 5.35 13.94 2.70
CA LYS A 175 4.99 12.65 2.09
C LYS A 175 5.80 11.54 2.75
N ILE A 176 5.11 10.48 3.18
CA ILE A 176 5.71 9.26 3.70
C ILE A 176 5.37 8.13 2.75
N ASN A 177 6.35 7.29 2.42
CA ASN A 177 6.15 6.11 1.58
C ASN A 177 6.35 4.84 2.40
N VAL A 178 5.64 3.79 2.03
CA VAL A 178 5.84 2.41 2.48
C VAL A 178 5.68 1.47 1.29
N ASP A 179 6.49 0.43 1.21
CA ASP A 179 6.40 -0.56 0.15
C ASP A 179 6.19 -1.97 0.67
N ARG A 180 5.68 -2.83 -0.22
CA ARG A 180 5.67 -4.27 -0.07
C ARG A 180 6.14 -4.91 -1.37
N GLN A 181 7.11 -5.80 -1.23
CA GLN A 181 7.63 -6.62 -2.31
C GLN A 181 7.01 -8.01 -2.24
N LEU A 182 6.42 -8.45 -3.34
CA LEU A 182 6.11 -9.85 -3.58
C LEU A 182 7.11 -10.44 -4.57
N TYR A 183 7.26 -11.74 -4.51
CA TYR A 183 8.08 -12.51 -5.44
C TYR A 183 7.24 -13.57 -6.13
N THR A 184 7.50 -13.79 -7.41
CA THR A 184 6.95 -14.89 -8.19
C THR A 184 8.08 -15.72 -8.77
N TYR A 185 7.83 -17.00 -8.94
CA TYR A 185 8.79 -17.96 -9.48
C TYR A 185 8.16 -18.65 -10.67
N GLY A 186 8.98 -18.91 -11.68
CA GLY A 186 8.56 -19.64 -12.87
C GLY A 186 9.65 -20.61 -13.32
N VAL A 187 9.25 -21.55 -14.13
CA VAL A 187 10.15 -22.48 -14.81
C VAL A 187 10.11 -22.15 -16.29
N LYS A 188 11.29 -21.98 -16.88
CA LYS A 188 11.43 -21.83 -18.33
C LYS A 188 11.90 -23.15 -18.90
N ILE A 189 11.15 -23.72 -19.85
CA ILE A 189 11.53 -24.91 -20.61
C ILE A 189 11.93 -24.44 -22.01
N LYS A 190 13.11 -24.84 -22.47
CA LYS A 190 13.55 -24.66 -23.85
C LYS A 190 13.62 -26.00 -24.52
N LYS A 191 12.87 -26.20 -25.61
CA LYS A 191 12.93 -27.41 -26.43
C LYS A 191 13.88 -27.19 -27.61
N VAL A 192 14.87 -28.06 -27.72
CA VAL A 192 15.87 -28.01 -28.80
C VAL A 192 15.97 -29.35 -29.50
N ASP A 193 16.60 -29.36 -30.69
CA ASP A 193 16.92 -30.60 -31.41
C ASP A 193 17.95 -31.40 -30.63
N ASN A 194 17.85 -32.74 -30.69
CA ASN A 194 18.75 -33.63 -29.94
C ASN A 194 20.14 -33.76 -30.54
N LYS A 195 20.31 -33.33 -31.80
CA LYS A 195 21.59 -33.37 -32.51
C LYS A 195 22.27 -32.00 -32.57
N ASP A 196 21.48 -30.92 -32.36
CA ASP A 196 21.98 -29.57 -32.33
C ASP A 196 21.18 -28.73 -31.31
N GLU A 197 21.75 -28.57 -30.11
CA GLU A 197 21.14 -27.83 -29.01
C GLU A 197 20.93 -26.33 -29.31
N ASN A 198 21.51 -25.81 -30.40
CA ASN A 198 21.28 -24.42 -30.83
C ASN A 198 20.01 -24.31 -31.69
N THR A 199 19.50 -25.41 -32.22
CA THR A 199 18.28 -25.42 -33.02
C THR A 199 17.06 -25.56 -32.12
N ALA A 200 16.32 -24.43 -31.98
CA ALA A 200 15.07 -24.35 -31.23
C ALA A 200 13.93 -25.04 -31.97
N LEU A 201 13.09 -25.78 -31.26
CA LEU A 201 11.93 -26.49 -31.82
C LEU A 201 10.63 -25.79 -31.40
N GLN A 202 10.01 -25.12 -32.38
CA GLN A 202 8.71 -24.49 -32.22
C GLN A 202 7.57 -25.51 -32.29
N GLY A 203 6.48 -25.25 -31.56
CA GLY A 203 5.24 -26.03 -31.63
C GLY A 203 5.29 -27.35 -30.86
N ALA A 204 6.34 -27.60 -30.07
CA ALA A 204 6.36 -28.75 -29.19
C ALA A 204 5.34 -28.60 -28.07
N GLU A 205 4.44 -29.54 -27.91
CA GLU A 205 3.42 -29.57 -26.87
C GLU A 205 3.92 -30.29 -25.63
N PHE A 206 3.57 -29.78 -24.44
CA PHE A 206 3.88 -30.37 -23.15
C PHE A 206 2.62 -30.55 -22.32
N ALA A 207 2.57 -31.59 -21.52
CA ALA A 207 1.64 -31.76 -20.42
C ALA A 207 2.42 -31.83 -19.11
N LEU A 208 2.05 -31.00 -18.15
CA LEU A 208 2.59 -31.04 -16.81
C LEU A 208 1.63 -31.81 -15.90
N LYS A 209 2.17 -32.75 -15.12
CA LYS A 209 1.37 -33.58 -14.22
C LYS A 209 1.86 -33.45 -12.78
N LYS A 210 0.93 -33.53 -11.84
CA LYS A 210 1.18 -33.73 -10.42
C LYS A 210 0.74 -35.16 -10.07
N GLY A 211 1.70 -36.08 -9.96
CA GLY A 211 1.39 -37.51 -9.99
C GLY A 211 0.76 -37.90 -11.35
N ASP A 212 -0.39 -38.54 -11.32
CA ASP A 212 -1.14 -38.91 -12.53
C ASP A 212 -2.12 -37.85 -13.03
N THR A 213 -2.31 -36.76 -12.27
CA THR A 213 -3.26 -35.72 -12.60
C THR A 213 -2.59 -34.64 -13.45
N GLU A 214 -3.16 -34.37 -14.63
CA GLU A 214 -2.72 -33.28 -15.50
C GLU A 214 -3.13 -31.93 -14.93
N ILE A 215 -2.17 -30.99 -14.90
CA ILE A 215 -2.41 -29.61 -14.46
C ILE A 215 -2.92 -28.81 -15.67
N LYS A 216 -4.07 -28.19 -15.51
CA LYS A 216 -4.63 -27.28 -16.50
C LYS A 216 -3.98 -25.91 -16.40
N PHE A 217 -3.84 -25.23 -17.52
CA PHE A 217 -3.21 -23.92 -17.62
C PHE A 217 -4.08 -22.91 -18.32
N ALA A 218 -4.05 -21.67 -17.83
CA ALA A 218 -4.43 -20.49 -18.57
C ALA A 218 -3.17 -19.78 -19.07
N LYS A 219 -3.33 -18.88 -20.06
CA LYS A 219 -2.24 -18.10 -20.64
C LYS A 219 -2.46 -16.62 -20.39
N SER A 220 -1.41 -15.92 -19.96
CA SER A 220 -1.38 -14.45 -19.89
C SER A 220 -0.11 -13.98 -20.58
N GLY A 221 -0.24 -13.21 -21.66
CA GLY A 221 0.89 -12.82 -22.49
C GLY A 221 1.70 -14.02 -22.99
N LYS A 222 2.98 -14.10 -22.62
CA LYS A 222 3.89 -15.21 -22.96
C LYS A 222 3.98 -16.28 -21.89
N MET A 223 3.27 -16.13 -20.78
CA MET A 223 3.36 -17.00 -19.62
C MET A 223 2.13 -17.91 -19.49
N TYR A 224 2.38 -19.13 -19.04
CA TYR A 224 1.35 -20.08 -18.65
C TYR A 224 1.31 -20.17 -17.12
N TYR A 225 0.12 -20.26 -16.55
CA TYR A 225 -0.05 -20.42 -15.11
C TYR A 225 -1.15 -21.45 -14.81
N PRO A 226 -1.05 -22.21 -13.71
CA PRO A 226 -2.07 -23.19 -13.35
C PRO A 226 -3.42 -22.50 -13.12
N ALA A 227 -4.47 -23.05 -13.73
CA ALA A 227 -5.86 -22.58 -13.56
C ALA A 227 -6.80 -23.78 -13.68
N ALA A 228 -7.74 -23.92 -12.74
CA ALA A 228 -8.65 -25.07 -12.70
C ALA A 228 -9.56 -25.16 -13.93
N ASP A 229 -9.92 -24.02 -14.50
CA ASP A 229 -10.71 -23.85 -15.72
C ASP A 229 -9.86 -23.59 -16.98
N GLY A 230 -8.53 -23.73 -16.85
CA GLY A 230 -7.59 -23.50 -17.95
C GLY A 230 -7.71 -24.57 -19.04
N ASP A 231 -7.59 -24.13 -20.29
CA ASP A 231 -7.60 -24.97 -21.50
C ASP A 231 -6.39 -24.74 -22.40
N ALA A 232 -5.45 -23.87 -21.95
CA ALA A 232 -4.28 -23.54 -22.74
C ALA A 232 -3.28 -24.68 -22.79
N LYS A 233 -2.91 -25.09 -24.02
CA LYS A 233 -1.83 -26.06 -24.24
C LYS A 233 -0.47 -25.39 -24.05
N LEU A 234 0.41 -26.05 -23.30
CA LEU A 234 1.80 -25.64 -23.17
C LEU A 234 2.53 -25.92 -24.47
N THR A 235 2.82 -24.87 -25.26
CA THR A 235 3.51 -25.00 -26.56
C THR A 235 4.73 -24.09 -26.61
N THR A 236 5.80 -24.57 -27.25
CA THR A 236 6.99 -23.76 -27.47
C THR A 236 6.77 -22.73 -28.58
N ASP A 237 7.38 -21.55 -28.41
CA ASP A 237 7.45 -20.52 -29.43
C ASP A 237 8.66 -20.70 -30.39
N GLY A 238 8.95 -19.70 -31.23
CA GLY A 238 10.08 -19.75 -32.17
C GLY A 238 11.46 -19.84 -31.54
N ASN A 239 11.56 -19.68 -30.21
CA ASN A 239 12.82 -19.83 -29.46
C ASN A 239 12.93 -21.19 -28.77
N GLY A 240 11.95 -22.07 -28.95
CA GLY A 240 11.86 -23.41 -28.39
C GLY A 240 11.18 -23.46 -27.03
#